data_5024c1ac79073e2bbc603d32e7b52f38
#
_entry.id   5024c1ac79073e2bbc603d32e7b52f38
#
_cell.length_a   1.000
_cell.length_b   1.000
_cell.length_c   1.000
_cell.angle_alpha   90.00
_cell.angle_beta   90.00
_cell.angle_gamma   90.00
#
_symmetry.space_group_name_H-M   'P 1'
#
loop_
_entity.id
_entity.type
_entity.pdbx_description
1 polymer ?
#
loop_
_entity_poly.entity_id
_entity_poly.type
_entity_poly.pdbx_seq_one_letter_code
_entity_poly.pdbx_strand_id
1 'polypeptide(L)'
;MKNERKQVILQTLAKLLETRSPSKVTTALLAKESGITEAALYRHFPSKRRIFLELFNFCDDSIRAKVTELKKTKSKDIEKAKTLFYFVVVFVEKNRGFARILSREALGPDEKNVIDAVNQFFNSLE
;
A
#
# COMPACT_ATOMS: atom_id res chain seq x y z
N MET A 1 12.42 -11.89 11.36
CA MET A 1 11.50 -11.68 12.50
C MET A 1 10.90 -10.27 12.56
N LYS A 2 11.70 -9.22 12.60
CA LYS A 2 11.15 -7.85 12.56
C LYS A 2 10.33 -7.58 11.30
N ASN A 3 10.76 -8.09 10.15
CA ASN A 3 10.06 -7.89 8.88
C ASN A 3 8.71 -8.62 8.82
N GLU A 4 8.59 -9.78 9.43
CA GLU A 4 7.34 -10.53 9.47
C GLU A 4 6.26 -9.78 10.27
N ARG A 5 6.63 -9.21 11.41
CA ARG A 5 5.70 -8.42 12.23
C ARG A 5 5.26 -7.14 11.51
N LYS A 6 6.19 -6.48 10.84
CA LYS A 6 5.85 -5.31 10.03
C LYS A 6 4.87 -5.68 8.92
N GLN A 7 5.07 -6.81 8.26
CA GLN A 7 4.17 -7.28 7.22
C GLN A 7 2.77 -7.57 7.77
N VAL A 8 2.67 -8.20 8.95
CA VAL A 8 1.39 -8.46 9.59
C VAL A 8 0.66 -7.15 9.88
N ILE A 9 1.37 -6.14 10.39
CA ILE A 9 0.79 -4.82 10.67
C ILE A 9 0.29 -4.17 9.38
N LEU A 10 1.08 -4.21 8.32
CA LEU A 10 0.70 -3.63 7.02
C LEU A 10 -0.49 -4.36 6.39
N GLN A 11 -0.52 -5.68 6.48
CA GLN A 11 -1.66 -6.49 6.00
C GLN A 11 -2.92 -6.19 6.80
N THR A 12 -2.79 -6.02 8.11
CA THR A 12 -3.90 -5.67 8.98
C THR A 12 -4.44 -4.28 8.62
N LEU A 13 -3.55 -3.32 8.38
CA LEU A 13 -3.95 -1.99 7.94
C LEU A 13 -4.69 -2.04 6.61
N ALA A 14 -4.17 -2.78 5.64
CA ALA A 14 -4.82 -2.94 4.34
C ALA A 14 -6.23 -3.51 4.48
N LYS A 15 -6.38 -4.51 5.35
CA LYS A 15 -7.67 -5.14 5.64
C LYS A 15 -8.65 -4.17 6.29
N LEU A 16 -8.20 -3.39 7.26
CA LEU A 16 -9.03 -2.38 7.92
C LEU A 16 -9.49 -1.30 6.93
N LEU A 17 -8.64 -0.93 5.98
CA LEU A 17 -8.96 0.07 4.97
C LEU A 17 -9.98 -0.42 3.94
N GLU A 18 -10.25 -1.70 3.86
CA GLU A 18 -11.32 -2.23 3.01
C GLU A 18 -12.71 -1.75 3.44
N THR A 19 -12.89 -1.57 4.74
CA THR A 19 -14.20 -1.23 5.33
C THR A 19 -14.24 0.10 6.06
N ARG A 20 -13.10 0.74 6.30
CA ARG A 20 -12.99 2.00 7.05
C ARG A 20 -12.19 3.03 6.29
N SER A 21 -12.56 4.29 6.43
CA SER A 21 -11.74 5.38 5.94
C SER A 21 -10.47 5.50 6.81
N PRO A 22 -9.35 5.97 6.25
CA PRO A 22 -8.09 6.10 7.00
C PRO A 22 -8.18 6.96 8.25
N SER A 23 -9.04 7.98 8.25
CA SER A 23 -9.25 8.83 9.44
C SER A 23 -9.86 8.04 10.60
N LYS A 24 -10.57 6.94 10.32
CA LYS A 24 -11.19 6.09 11.34
C LYS A 24 -10.29 4.93 11.78
N VAL A 25 -9.17 4.72 11.12
CA VAL A 25 -8.18 3.73 11.55
C VAL A 25 -7.23 4.40 12.53
N THR A 26 -7.40 4.09 13.81
CA THR A 26 -6.51 4.61 14.85
C THR A 26 -5.34 3.65 15.08
N THR A 27 -4.25 4.16 15.65
CA THR A 27 -3.11 3.30 16.04
C THR A 27 -3.51 2.30 17.12
N ALA A 28 -4.42 2.67 18.01
CA ALA A 28 -4.96 1.76 19.02
C ALA A 28 -5.71 0.58 18.37
N LEU A 29 -6.59 0.87 17.40
CA LEU A 29 -7.31 -0.17 16.68
C LEU A 29 -6.36 -1.06 15.88
N LEU A 30 -5.40 -0.45 15.18
CA LEU A 30 -4.43 -1.20 14.38
C LEU A 30 -3.60 -2.14 15.25
N ALA A 31 -3.13 -1.66 16.41
CA ALA A 31 -2.39 -2.48 17.36
C ALA A 31 -3.23 -3.66 17.86
N LYS A 32 -4.48 -3.37 18.26
CA LYS A 32 -5.41 -4.41 18.73
C LYS A 32 -5.64 -5.49 17.67
N GLU A 33 -5.95 -5.09 16.46
CA GLU A 33 -6.23 -6.02 15.37
C GLU A 33 -4.97 -6.77 14.90
N SER A 34 -3.80 -6.20 15.12
CA SER A 34 -2.51 -6.84 14.83
C SER A 34 -2.03 -7.75 15.97
N GLY A 35 -2.75 -7.77 17.10
CA GLY A 35 -2.39 -8.61 18.25
C GLY A 35 -1.18 -8.11 19.02
N ILE A 36 -0.92 -6.80 19.02
CA ILE A 36 0.21 -6.19 19.74
C ILE A 36 -0.26 -4.96 20.52
N THR A 37 0.62 -4.45 21.40
CA THR A 37 0.36 -3.19 22.12
C THR A 37 0.68 -2.00 21.21
N GLU A 38 0.11 -0.83 21.53
CA GLU A 38 0.47 0.40 20.82
C GLU A 38 1.96 0.73 20.96
N ALA A 39 2.54 0.47 22.12
CA ALA A 39 3.97 0.68 22.35
C ALA A 39 4.81 -0.17 21.38
N ALA A 40 4.42 -1.43 21.17
CA ALA A 40 5.08 -2.31 20.20
C ALA A 40 4.89 -1.82 18.77
N LEU A 41 3.69 -1.31 18.45
CA LEU A 41 3.42 -0.72 17.14
C LEU A 41 4.35 0.45 16.86
N TYR A 42 4.49 1.38 17.81
CA TYR A 42 5.36 2.55 17.66
C TYR A 42 6.85 2.19 17.59
N ARG A 43 7.25 1.04 18.12
CA ARG A 43 8.62 0.55 17.94
C ARG A 43 8.90 0.13 16.50
N HIS A 44 7.89 -0.36 15.78
CA HIS A 44 8.01 -0.72 14.37
C HIS A 44 7.82 0.48 13.45
N PHE A 45 6.87 1.36 13.78
CA PHE A 45 6.51 2.51 12.96
C PHE A 45 6.38 3.75 13.87
N PRO A 46 7.20 4.80 13.67
CA PRO A 46 7.20 5.95 14.58
C PRO A 46 5.93 6.80 14.52
N SER A 47 5.12 6.68 13.47
CA SER A 47 3.89 7.45 13.33
C SER A 47 2.88 6.74 12.43
N LYS A 48 1.62 7.13 12.53
CA LYS A 48 0.56 6.65 11.63
C LYS A 48 0.89 6.96 10.16
N ARG A 49 1.40 8.16 9.90
CA ARG A 49 1.84 8.56 8.56
C ARG A 49 2.87 7.58 7.99
N ARG A 50 3.83 7.19 8.82
CA ARG A 50 4.88 6.25 8.40
C ARG A 50 4.30 4.88 8.05
N ILE A 51 3.29 4.41 8.77
CA ILE A 51 2.62 3.14 8.47
C ILE A 51 1.97 3.20 7.09
N PHE A 52 1.24 4.28 6.79
CA PHE A 52 0.61 4.46 5.49
C PHE A 52 1.63 4.53 4.36
N LEU A 53 2.72 5.25 4.59
CA LEU A 53 3.79 5.38 3.59
C LEU A 53 4.41 4.01 3.29
N GLU A 54 4.68 3.21 4.31
CA GLU A 54 5.27 1.89 4.12
C GLU A 54 4.29 0.91 3.46
N LEU A 55 2.99 1.01 3.74
CA LEU A 55 1.99 0.24 3.02
C LEU A 55 1.99 0.61 1.52
N PHE A 56 2.03 1.91 1.23
CA PHE A 56 2.10 2.38 -0.15
C PHE A 56 3.35 1.85 -0.86
N ASN A 57 4.51 1.93 -0.21
CA ASN A 57 5.76 1.45 -0.79
C ASN A 57 5.73 -0.06 -1.03
N PHE A 58 5.14 -0.83 -0.13
CA PHE A 58 4.97 -2.27 -0.31
C PHE A 58 4.16 -2.57 -1.57
N CYS A 59 3.07 -1.87 -1.78
CA CYS A 59 2.21 -2.03 -2.96
C CYS A 59 2.93 -1.57 -4.24
N ASP A 60 3.65 -0.46 -4.16
CA ASP A 60 4.44 0.06 -5.28
C ASP A 60 5.50 -0.95 -5.71
N ASP A 61 6.24 -1.52 -4.77
CA ASP A 61 7.26 -2.52 -5.04
C ASP A 61 6.67 -3.76 -5.73
N SER A 62 5.49 -4.20 -5.30
CA SER A 62 4.80 -5.34 -5.90
C SER A 62 4.44 -5.09 -7.37
N ILE A 63 3.93 -3.90 -7.67
CA ILE A 63 3.58 -3.51 -9.04
C ILE A 63 4.83 -3.36 -9.90
N ARG A 64 5.88 -2.74 -9.36
CA ARG A 64 7.15 -2.57 -10.10
C ARG A 64 7.83 -3.90 -10.40
N ALA A 65 7.77 -4.85 -9.47
CA ALA A 65 8.29 -6.19 -9.68
C ALA A 65 7.60 -6.86 -10.88
N LYS A 66 6.26 -6.69 -10.98
CA LYS A 66 5.49 -7.23 -12.10
C LYS A 66 5.86 -6.55 -13.42
N VAL A 67 6.03 -5.24 -13.42
CA VAL A 67 6.48 -4.49 -14.60
C VAL A 67 7.84 -4.99 -15.07
N THR A 68 8.79 -5.17 -14.15
CA THR A 68 10.12 -5.67 -14.47
C THR A 68 10.07 -7.07 -15.06
N GLU A 69 9.25 -7.96 -14.51
CA GLU A 69 9.03 -9.30 -15.03
C GLU A 69 8.51 -9.26 -16.47
N LEU A 70 7.52 -8.42 -16.74
CA LEU A 70 6.92 -8.29 -18.07
C LEU A 70 7.91 -7.73 -19.11
N LYS A 71 8.79 -6.84 -18.71
CA LYS A 71 9.82 -6.30 -19.62
C LYS A 71 10.79 -7.38 -20.10
N LYS A 72 10.98 -8.44 -19.34
CA LYS A 72 11.87 -9.55 -19.71
C LYS A 72 11.21 -10.57 -20.63
N THR A 73 9.90 -10.53 -20.79
CA THR A 73 9.20 -11.48 -21.65
C THR A 73 9.32 -11.08 -23.12
N LYS A 74 9.29 -12.06 -24.00
CA LYS A 74 9.40 -11.85 -25.46
C LYS A 74 8.05 -11.64 -26.16
N SER A 75 6.98 -11.44 -25.39
CA SER A 75 5.64 -11.23 -25.95
C SER A 75 5.51 -9.83 -26.56
N LYS A 76 4.50 -9.65 -27.42
CA LYS A 76 4.20 -8.36 -28.04
C LYS A 76 3.83 -7.31 -27.01
N ASP A 77 4.12 -6.04 -27.29
CA ASP A 77 3.86 -4.93 -26.39
C ASP A 77 2.39 -4.82 -25.98
N ILE A 78 1.47 -5.08 -26.92
CA ILE A 78 0.04 -5.04 -26.63
C ILE A 78 -0.36 -6.14 -25.62
N GLU A 79 0.24 -7.31 -25.71
CA GLU A 79 -0.02 -8.40 -24.75
C GLU A 79 0.55 -8.08 -23.38
N LYS A 80 1.74 -7.46 -23.33
CA LYS A 80 2.33 -6.99 -22.08
C LYS A 80 1.43 -5.95 -21.40
N ALA A 81 0.89 -5.01 -22.17
CA ALA A 81 -0.01 -3.98 -21.67
C ALA A 81 -1.31 -4.60 -21.09
N LYS A 82 -1.88 -5.58 -21.79
CA LYS A 82 -3.08 -6.29 -21.33
C LYS A 82 -2.80 -7.06 -20.03
N THR A 83 -1.66 -7.74 -19.95
CA THR A 83 -1.27 -8.51 -18.76
C THR A 83 -1.07 -7.57 -17.57
N LEU A 84 -0.39 -6.46 -17.79
CA LEU A 84 -0.17 -5.46 -16.73
C LEU A 84 -1.49 -4.86 -16.27
N PHE A 85 -2.37 -4.48 -17.18
CA PHE A 85 -3.70 -3.94 -16.85
C PHE A 85 -4.49 -4.95 -16.02
N TYR A 86 -4.55 -6.20 -16.45
CA TYR A 86 -5.24 -7.25 -15.70
C TYR A 86 -4.65 -7.42 -14.30
N PHE A 87 -3.32 -7.44 -14.20
CA PHE A 87 -2.64 -7.56 -12.91
C PHE A 87 -3.02 -6.40 -11.97
N VAL A 88 -3.01 -5.17 -12.47
CA VAL A 88 -3.34 -3.99 -11.65
C VAL A 88 -4.79 -4.06 -11.18
N VAL A 89 -5.72 -4.43 -12.06
CA VAL A 89 -7.14 -4.56 -11.70
C VAL A 89 -7.33 -5.60 -10.60
N VAL A 90 -6.75 -6.80 -10.76
CA VAL A 90 -6.83 -7.86 -9.77
C VAL A 90 -6.16 -7.45 -8.46
N PHE A 91 -5.00 -6.78 -8.56
CA PHE A 91 -4.28 -6.29 -7.39
C PHE A 91 -5.11 -5.29 -6.59
N VAL A 92 -5.74 -4.33 -7.28
CA VAL A 92 -6.60 -3.32 -6.63
C VAL A 92 -7.83 -3.97 -5.99
N GLU A 93 -8.46 -4.94 -6.67
CA GLU A 93 -9.60 -5.67 -6.10
C GLU A 93 -9.23 -6.41 -4.81
N LYS A 94 -8.06 -7.03 -4.78
CA LYS A 94 -7.59 -7.77 -3.59
C LYS A 94 -7.02 -6.84 -2.51
N ASN A 95 -6.67 -5.62 -2.87
CA ASN A 95 -6.03 -4.64 -1.98
C ASN A 95 -6.79 -3.32 -2.01
N ARG A 96 -8.05 -3.35 -1.57
CA ARG A 96 -8.92 -2.16 -1.57
C ARG A 96 -8.33 -1.00 -0.77
N GLY A 97 -7.54 -1.30 0.25
CA GLY A 97 -6.83 -0.28 1.01
C GLY A 97 -5.87 0.53 0.14
N PHE A 98 -5.17 -0.14 -0.78
CA PHE A 98 -4.28 0.53 -1.73
C PHE A 98 -5.07 1.47 -2.65
N ALA A 99 -6.22 1.02 -3.15
CA ALA A 99 -7.08 1.85 -3.98
C ALA A 99 -7.55 3.12 -3.25
N ARG A 100 -7.86 3.01 -1.96
CA ARG A 100 -8.26 4.17 -1.14
C ARG A 100 -7.12 5.16 -0.97
N ILE A 101 -5.89 4.68 -0.81
CA ILE A 101 -4.71 5.55 -0.74
C ILE A 101 -4.52 6.28 -2.07
N LEU A 102 -4.66 5.56 -3.19
CA LEU A 102 -4.53 6.15 -4.53
C LEU A 102 -5.61 7.18 -4.84
N SER A 103 -6.83 6.98 -4.32
CA SER A 103 -7.94 7.90 -4.58
C SER A 103 -7.81 9.25 -3.87
N ARG A 104 -6.86 9.36 -2.95
CA ARG A 104 -6.61 10.58 -2.15
C ARG A 104 -7.75 10.98 -1.20
N GLU A 105 -8.90 10.30 -1.25
CA GLU A 105 -10.03 10.58 -0.35
C GLU A 105 -9.66 10.41 1.11
N ALA A 106 -8.62 9.67 1.31
CA ALA A 106 -8.20 9.17 2.58
C ALA A 106 -7.14 10.03 3.25
N LEU A 107 -6.50 10.90 2.51
CA LEU A 107 -5.32 11.62 2.99
C LEU A 107 -5.70 13.05 3.32
N GLY A 108 -5.58 13.40 4.59
CA GLY A 108 -5.76 14.77 5.04
C GLY A 108 -4.62 15.67 4.55
N PRO A 109 -4.77 17.01 4.70
CA PRO A 109 -3.76 17.95 4.25
C PRO A 109 -2.41 17.81 4.95
N ASP A 110 -2.36 17.12 6.10
CA ASP A 110 -1.14 16.92 6.86
C ASP A 110 -0.29 15.74 6.39
N GLU A 111 -0.73 15.01 5.37
CA GLU A 111 -0.05 13.81 4.88
C GLU A 111 0.64 14.05 3.54
N LYS A 112 1.30 15.17 3.42
CA LYS A 112 1.99 15.61 2.20
C LYS A 112 2.99 14.58 1.68
N ASN A 113 3.75 13.93 2.57
CA ASN A 113 4.75 12.93 2.17
C ASN A 113 4.11 11.73 1.46
N VAL A 114 2.94 11.29 1.92
CA VAL A 114 2.20 10.20 1.29
C VAL A 114 1.65 10.65 -0.06
N ILE A 115 1.13 11.89 -0.14
CA ILE A 115 0.64 12.47 -1.39
C ILE A 115 1.77 12.56 -2.41
N ASP A 116 2.95 13.00 -2.00
CA ASP A 116 4.12 13.09 -2.88
C ASP A 116 4.53 11.70 -3.38
N ALA A 117 4.49 10.68 -2.53
CA ALA A 117 4.78 9.30 -2.93
C ALA A 117 3.77 8.78 -3.96
N VAL A 118 2.49 9.09 -3.80
CA VAL A 118 1.43 8.75 -4.77
C VAL A 118 1.71 9.42 -6.11
N ASN A 119 2.06 10.70 -6.09
CA ASN A 119 2.39 11.44 -7.33
C ASN A 119 3.61 10.85 -8.03
N GLN A 120 4.65 10.51 -7.29
CA GLN A 120 5.84 9.87 -7.84
C GLN A 120 5.51 8.51 -8.46
N PHE A 121 4.62 7.74 -7.81
CA PHE A 121 4.17 6.47 -8.36
C PHE A 121 3.53 6.65 -9.73
N PHE A 122 2.56 7.57 -9.86
CA PHE A 122 1.91 7.82 -11.13
C PHE A 122 2.88 8.33 -12.19
N ASN A 123 3.78 9.23 -11.83
CA ASN A 123 4.78 9.76 -12.76
C ASN A 123 5.72 8.66 -13.27
N SER A 124 6.05 7.70 -12.42
CA SER A 124 6.97 6.61 -12.79
C SER A 124 6.35 5.56 -13.70
N LEU A 125 5.01 5.52 -13.81
CA LEU A 125 4.31 4.60 -14.70
C LEU A 125 4.26 5.11 -16.15
N GLU A 126 4.53 6.39 -16.34
CA GLU A 126 4.64 6.99 -17.67
C GLU A 126 5.99 6.61 -18.29
#